data_56166678092d34c86e376f5821ab7fe6
#
_entry.id   56166678092d34c86e376f5821ab7fe6
#
_cell.length_a   1.000
_cell.length_b   1.000
_cell.length_c   1.000
_cell.angle_alpha   90.00
_cell.angle_beta   90.00
_cell.angle_gamma   90.00
#
_symmetry.space_group_name_H-M   'P 1'
#
loop_
_entity.id
_entity.type
_entity.pdbx_description
1 polymer ?
#
loop_
_entity_poly.entity_id
_entity_poly.type
_entity_poly.pdbx_seq_one_letter_code
_entity_poly.pdbx_strand_id
1 'polypeptide(L)'
;MREGVKAHPFAFPRAERLPSKREAESLFRNGTRLFSFPYRVLYRVGAEGEPGIKTVFIAPKRLCKLSVERHAHKRRMREAYRLQAMGLRQICAQRNLHLTIAVIVVDRELPTFQKSMAAMGRILRKIEEGIDATGVVERA
;
A
#
# COMPACT_ATOMS: atom_id res chain seq x y z
N MET A 1 12.62 -22.59 -8.29
CA MET A 1 11.63 -21.94 -7.62
C MET A 1 11.16 -22.69 -6.38
N ARG A 2 10.54 -22.04 -5.56
CA ARG A 2 10.21 -22.61 -4.36
C ARG A 2 8.79 -22.82 -4.26
N GLU A 3 8.16 -23.54 -5.15
CA GLU A 3 6.80 -23.69 -5.13
C GLU A 3 6.27 -24.28 -3.92
N GLY A 4 7.01 -25.07 -3.25
CA GLY A 4 6.56 -25.67 -2.01
C GLY A 4 6.50 -24.71 -0.86
N VAL A 5 7.10 -23.54 -1.02
CA VAL A 5 7.17 -22.60 0.08
C VAL A 5 5.88 -21.83 0.18
N LYS A 6 5.19 -21.95 1.30
CA LYS A 6 3.98 -21.21 1.50
C LYS A 6 4.29 -19.82 1.96
N ALA A 7 3.56 -18.85 1.46
CA ALA A 7 3.75 -17.49 1.90
C ALA A 7 3.36 -17.38 3.37
N HIS A 8 4.20 -16.74 4.15
CA HIS A 8 3.86 -16.40 5.51
C HIS A 8 2.67 -15.45 5.47
N PRO A 9 1.71 -15.56 6.41
CA PRO A 9 0.53 -14.68 6.38
C PRO A 9 0.88 -13.22 6.35
N PHE A 10 2.01 -12.84 6.93
CA PHE A 10 2.44 -11.46 6.96
C PHE A 10 3.50 -11.15 5.93
N ALA A 11 3.75 -12.05 4.99
CA ALA A 11 4.74 -11.81 3.96
C ALA A 11 4.25 -10.70 3.02
N PHE A 12 5.19 -10.08 2.34
CA PHE A 12 4.90 -9.08 1.31
C PHE A 12 5.14 -9.77 -0.03
N PRO A 13 4.12 -10.36 -0.63
CA PRO A 13 4.31 -11.15 -1.85
C PRO A 13 4.85 -10.31 -2.99
N ARG A 14 5.65 -10.95 -3.82
CA ARG A 14 6.23 -10.25 -4.96
C ARG A 14 5.15 -9.62 -5.84
N ALA A 15 4.02 -10.30 -5.99
CA ALA A 15 2.95 -9.80 -6.84
C ALA A 15 2.37 -8.49 -6.33
N GLU A 16 2.55 -8.17 -5.05
CA GLU A 16 2.04 -6.93 -4.49
C GLU A 16 3.04 -5.79 -4.49
N ARG A 17 4.28 -6.03 -4.96
CA ARG A 17 5.34 -5.06 -4.70
C ARG A 17 5.35 -3.87 -5.62
N LEU A 18 4.99 -4.07 -6.89
CA LEU A 18 5.15 -2.99 -7.86
C LEU A 18 3.98 -2.92 -8.80
N PRO A 19 3.31 -1.80 -8.86
CA PRO A 19 2.34 -1.59 -9.92
C PRO A 19 3.07 -1.38 -11.24
N SER A 20 2.39 -1.62 -12.35
CA SER A 20 2.96 -1.32 -13.65
C SER A 20 3.06 0.19 -13.81
N LYS A 21 3.82 0.63 -14.81
CA LYS A 21 3.95 2.04 -15.07
C LYS A 21 2.59 2.68 -15.35
N ARG A 22 1.75 1.99 -16.10
CA ARG A 22 0.42 2.52 -16.41
C ARG A 22 -0.42 2.65 -15.16
N GLU A 23 -0.36 1.66 -14.28
CA GLU A 23 -1.10 1.70 -13.04
C GLU A 23 -0.63 2.84 -12.15
N ALA A 24 0.68 3.05 -12.09
CA ALA A 24 1.23 4.13 -11.29
C ALA A 24 0.78 5.48 -11.82
N GLU A 25 0.81 5.68 -13.13
CA GLU A 25 0.37 6.93 -13.72
C GLU A 25 -1.10 7.18 -13.45
N SER A 26 -1.91 6.15 -13.57
CA SER A 26 -3.34 6.27 -13.29
C SER A 26 -3.56 6.61 -11.83
N LEU A 27 -2.78 6.02 -10.95
CA LEU A 27 -2.88 6.26 -9.53
C LEU A 27 -2.60 7.73 -9.20
N PHE A 28 -1.52 8.28 -9.76
CA PHE A 28 -1.17 9.66 -9.48
C PHE A 28 -2.17 10.65 -10.09
N ARG A 29 -2.82 10.24 -11.17
CA ARG A 29 -3.76 11.13 -11.84
C ARG A 29 -5.15 11.06 -11.24
N ASN A 30 -5.62 9.85 -10.92
CA ASN A 30 -7.00 9.63 -10.53
C ASN A 30 -7.20 9.00 -9.16
N GLY A 31 -6.14 8.75 -8.42
CA GLY A 31 -6.27 8.04 -7.15
C GLY A 31 -6.91 8.88 -6.06
N THR A 32 -7.49 8.20 -5.10
CA THR A 32 -8.03 8.83 -3.92
C THR A 32 -6.89 9.13 -2.97
N ARG A 33 -6.93 10.30 -2.34
CA ARG A 33 -5.85 10.74 -1.47
C ARG A 33 -6.23 10.60 -0.02
N LEU A 34 -5.28 10.12 0.76
CA LEU A 34 -5.43 10.04 2.21
C LEU A 34 -4.18 10.59 2.85
N PHE A 35 -4.32 11.01 4.10
CA PHE A 35 -3.17 11.49 4.83
C PHE A 35 -3.22 10.92 6.25
N SER A 36 -2.10 10.37 6.70
CA SER A 36 -1.92 9.94 8.08
C SER A 36 -0.45 10.13 8.38
N PHE A 37 -0.11 11.24 9.04
CA PHE A 37 1.27 11.59 9.29
C PHE A 37 2.04 10.41 9.87
N PRO A 38 3.24 10.09 9.38
CA PRO A 38 4.03 10.87 8.43
C PRO A 38 3.88 10.40 6.98
N TYR A 39 2.75 9.86 6.59
CA TYR A 39 2.55 9.30 5.27
C TYR A 39 1.41 9.96 4.54
N ARG A 40 1.62 10.16 3.26
CA ARG A 40 0.58 10.55 2.32
C ARG A 40 0.32 9.35 1.43
N VAL A 41 -0.93 9.10 1.12
CA VAL A 41 -1.30 7.88 0.42
C VAL A 41 -2.20 8.21 -0.75
N LEU A 42 -1.97 7.50 -1.84
CA LEU A 42 -2.87 7.51 -2.99
C LEU A 42 -3.31 6.07 -3.20
N TYR A 43 -4.59 5.86 -3.45
CA TYR A 43 -5.03 4.52 -3.78
C TYR A 43 -6.12 4.57 -4.82
N ARG A 44 -6.28 3.47 -5.54
CA ARG A 44 -7.28 3.34 -6.57
C ARG A 44 -7.80 1.92 -6.57
N VAL A 45 -9.12 1.79 -6.62
CA VAL A 45 -9.79 0.50 -6.62
C VAL A 45 -10.42 0.29 -7.97
N GLY A 46 -10.21 -0.89 -8.56
CA GLY A 46 -10.82 -1.22 -9.82
C GLY A 46 -11.25 -2.66 -9.83
N ALA A 47 -12.11 -3.00 -10.77
CA ALA A 47 -12.56 -4.37 -10.95
C ALA A 47 -11.90 -5.02 -12.14
N GLU A 48 -11.02 -4.32 -12.82
CA GLU A 48 -10.32 -4.88 -13.96
C GLU A 48 -8.99 -5.45 -13.53
N GLY A 49 -8.55 -6.45 -14.27
CA GLY A 49 -7.28 -7.08 -13.96
C GLY A 49 -7.45 -8.15 -12.91
N GLU A 50 -6.34 -8.70 -12.48
CA GLU A 50 -6.35 -9.76 -11.50
C GLU A 50 -6.63 -9.18 -10.12
N PRO A 51 -7.46 -9.84 -9.32
CA PRO A 51 -7.70 -9.38 -7.96
C PRO A 51 -6.41 -9.35 -7.17
N GLY A 52 -6.30 -8.40 -6.27
CA GLY A 52 -5.13 -8.32 -5.43
C GLY A 52 -4.72 -6.90 -5.19
N ILE A 53 -3.56 -6.75 -4.55
CA ILE A 53 -3.05 -5.44 -4.18
C ILE A 53 -1.66 -5.26 -4.75
N LYS A 54 -1.40 -4.06 -5.28
CA LYS A 54 -0.06 -3.69 -5.65
C LYS A 54 0.28 -2.42 -4.91
N THR A 55 1.42 -2.42 -4.24
CA THR A 55 1.81 -1.33 -3.36
C THR A 55 3.20 -0.85 -3.68
N VAL A 56 3.39 0.46 -3.69
CA VAL A 56 4.71 1.04 -3.83
C VAL A 56 4.95 1.98 -2.66
N PHE A 57 6.17 1.93 -2.13
CA PHE A 57 6.58 2.78 -1.02
C PHE A 57 7.61 3.78 -1.54
N ILE A 58 7.35 5.06 -1.33
CA ILE A 58 8.15 6.13 -1.91
C ILE A 58 8.75 6.98 -0.82
N ALA A 59 10.07 7.15 -0.86
CA ALA A 59 10.78 8.10 -0.03
C ALA A 59 11.40 9.11 -0.99
N PRO A 60 10.82 10.32 -1.10
CA PRO A 60 11.25 11.28 -2.11
C PRO A 60 12.71 11.69 -1.93
N LYS A 61 13.42 11.77 -3.03
CA LYS A 61 14.84 12.09 -3.01
C LYS A 61 15.11 13.47 -2.46
N ARG A 62 14.24 14.42 -2.74
CA ARG A 62 14.45 15.77 -2.25
C ARG A 62 14.25 15.86 -0.75
N LEU A 63 13.47 14.94 -0.18
CA LEU A 63 13.22 14.91 1.26
C LEU A 63 14.28 14.10 1.98
N CYS A 64 14.59 12.92 1.45
CA CYS A 64 15.57 12.01 2.03
C CYS A 64 16.73 11.90 1.05
N LYS A 65 17.74 12.73 1.22
CA LYS A 65 18.78 12.86 0.21
C LYS A 65 19.72 11.68 0.15
N LEU A 66 19.96 11.04 1.28
CA LEU A 66 20.88 9.90 1.31
C LEU A 66 20.10 8.63 1.02
N SER A 67 20.70 7.75 0.22
CA SER A 67 20.04 6.51 -0.12
C SER A 67 19.79 5.65 1.12
N VAL A 68 20.65 5.74 2.12
CA VAL A 68 20.47 4.97 3.34
C VAL A 68 19.21 5.46 4.07
N GLU A 69 18.94 6.76 4.03
CA GLU A 69 17.72 7.29 4.61
C GLU A 69 16.48 6.78 3.88
N ARG A 70 16.54 6.80 2.55
CA ARG A 70 15.42 6.33 1.76
C ARG A 70 15.14 4.86 2.01
N HIS A 71 16.20 4.05 2.11
CA HIS A 71 16.02 2.63 2.38
C HIS A 71 15.42 2.39 3.75
N ALA A 72 15.83 3.17 4.74
CA ALA A 72 15.29 3.03 6.09
C ALA A 72 13.80 3.34 6.12
N HIS A 73 13.38 4.41 5.44
CA HIS A 73 11.97 4.77 5.37
C HIS A 73 11.17 3.69 4.66
N LYS A 74 11.69 3.21 3.52
CA LYS A 74 10.95 2.19 2.77
C LYS A 74 10.81 0.89 3.56
N ARG A 75 11.86 0.52 4.27
CA ARG A 75 11.80 -0.68 5.10
C ARG A 75 10.77 -0.53 6.21
N ARG A 76 10.72 0.66 6.83
CA ARG A 76 9.76 0.91 7.91
C ARG A 76 8.33 0.86 7.40
N MET A 77 8.08 1.48 6.25
CA MET A 77 6.75 1.46 5.64
C MET A 77 6.34 0.04 5.26
N ARG A 78 7.25 -0.68 4.62
CA ARG A 78 6.97 -2.04 4.17
C ARG A 78 6.64 -2.95 5.34
N GLU A 79 7.39 -2.81 6.42
CA GLU A 79 7.15 -3.66 7.58
C GLU A 79 5.80 -3.35 8.22
N ALA A 80 5.46 -2.08 8.37
CA ALA A 80 4.18 -1.71 8.95
C ALA A 80 3.02 -2.18 8.08
N TYR A 81 3.18 -2.10 6.77
CA TYR A 81 2.17 -2.57 5.83
C TYR A 81 2.02 -4.09 5.92
N ARG A 82 3.15 -4.78 5.86
CA ARG A 82 3.16 -6.24 5.82
C ARG A 82 2.41 -6.85 6.99
N LEU A 83 2.56 -6.26 8.16
CA LEU A 83 1.99 -6.81 9.37
C LEU A 83 0.49 -6.54 9.50
N GLN A 84 -0.06 -5.64 8.70
CA GLN A 84 -1.44 -5.21 8.87
C GLN A 84 -2.32 -5.37 7.63
N ALA A 85 -1.79 -5.87 6.54
CA ALA A 85 -2.52 -5.85 5.28
C ALA A 85 -3.41 -7.05 5.04
N MET A 86 -3.44 -8.01 5.95
CA MET A 86 -4.17 -9.25 5.71
C MET A 86 -5.66 -9.01 5.47
N GLY A 87 -6.27 -8.14 6.28
CA GLY A 87 -7.69 -7.85 6.11
C GLY A 87 -7.99 -7.27 4.75
N LEU A 88 -7.13 -6.37 4.30
CA LEU A 88 -7.33 -5.73 3.01
C LEU A 88 -7.15 -6.75 1.88
N ARG A 89 -6.18 -7.65 2.00
CA ARG A 89 -6.01 -8.71 1.00
C ARG A 89 -7.24 -9.59 0.90
N GLN A 90 -7.84 -9.91 2.04
CA GLN A 90 -9.03 -10.75 2.05
C GLN A 90 -10.20 -10.04 1.38
N ILE A 91 -10.37 -8.77 1.63
CA ILE A 91 -11.43 -8.00 1.00
C ILE A 91 -11.27 -8.01 -0.51
N CYS A 92 -10.07 -7.75 -0.99
CA CYS A 92 -9.82 -7.74 -2.43
C CYS A 92 -10.06 -9.09 -3.06
N ALA A 93 -9.66 -10.15 -2.37
CA ALA A 93 -9.86 -11.50 -2.90
C ALA A 93 -11.34 -11.86 -2.95
N GLN A 94 -12.07 -11.54 -1.91
CA GLN A 94 -13.48 -11.90 -1.82
C GLN A 94 -14.32 -11.14 -2.82
N ARG A 95 -13.96 -9.90 -3.10
CA ARG A 95 -14.75 -9.04 -3.97
C ARG A 95 -14.17 -8.88 -5.36
N ASN A 96 -13.10 -9.61 -5.66
CA ASN A 96 -12.44 -9.54 -6.97
C ASN A 96 -12.02 -8.13 -7.32
N LEU A 97 -11.40 -7.45 -6.39
CA LEU A 97 -10.96 -6.09 -6.59
C LEU A 97 -9.46 -6.02 -6.83
N HIS A 98 -9.06 -5.08 -7.68
CA HIS A 98 -7.66 -4.78 -7.92
C HIS A 98 -7.37 -3.44 -7.25
N LEU A 99 -6.48 -3.45 -6.27
CA LEU A 99 -6.19 -2.26 -5.48
C LEU A 99 -4.74 -1.86 -5.70
N THR A 100 -4.53 -0.60 -6.00
CA THR A 100 -3.20 -0.05 -6.17
C THR A 100 -3.00 1.03 -5.12
N ILE A 101 -1.86 0.97 -4.42
CA ILE A 101 -1.59 1.88 -3.32
C ILE A 101 -0.19 2.46 -3.47
N ALA A 102 -0.06 3.75 -3.24
CA ALA A 102 1.25 4.40 -3.12
C ALA A 102 1.31 5.06 -1.75
N VAL A 103 2.33 4.72 -0.98
CA VAL A 103 2.56 5.31 0.33
C VAL A 103 3.82 6.17 0.23
N ILE A 104 3.68 7.45 0.54
CA ILE A 104 4.75 8.42 0.37
C ILE A 104 5.06 9.05 1.71
N VAL A 105 6.32 8.96 2.14
CA VAL A 105 6.70 9.60 3.40
C VAL A 105 6.84 11.10 3.18
N VAL A 106 6.36 11.89 4.14
CA VAL A 106 6.42 13.34 4.02
C VAL A 106 7.27 13.98 5.13
N ASP A 107 7.90 13.19 5.96
CA ASP A 107 8.77 13.68 7.01
C ASP A 107 10.14 13.04 6.85
N ARG A 108 11.18 13.85 6.92
CA ARG A 108 12.54 13.34 6.78
C ARG A 108 12.92 12.43 7.94
N GLU A 109 12.41 12.73 9.12
CA GLU A 109 12.74 11.95 10.29
C GLU A 109 12.09 10.58 10.21
N LEU A 110 12.87 9.54 10.51
CA LEU A 110 12.34 8.18 10.50
C LEU A 110 11.42 7.99 11.70
N PRO A 111 10.16 7.63 11.48
CA PRO A 111 9.25 7.43 12.61
C PRO A 111 9.65 6.17 13.38
N THR A 112 9.27 6.13 14.65
CA THR A 112 9.45 4.89 15.40
C THR A 112 8.56 3.82 14.79
N PHE A 113 8.86 2.57 15.13
CA PHE A 113 8.06 1.46 14.63
C PHE A 113 6.61 1.62 15.07
N GLN A 114 6.39 2.01 16.31
CA GLN A 114 5.03 2.17 16.82
C GLN A 114 4.27 3.26 16.09
N LYS A 115 4.93 4.39 15.82
CA LYS A 115 4.28 5.46 15.08
C LYS A 115 3.95 5.04 13.66
N SER A 116 4.87 4.33 13.03
CA SER A 116 4.65 3.84 11.68
C SER A 116 3.50 2.85 11.63
N MET A 117 3.44 1.94 12.61
CA MET A 117 2.35 0.97 12.69
C MET A 117 1.00 1.66 12.88
N ALA A 118 0.96 2.66 13.76
CA ALA A 118 -0.29 3.37 13.99
C ALA A 118 -0.76 4.12 12.76
N ALA A 119 0.18 4.81 12.09
CA ALA A 119 -0.15 5.55 10.88
C ALA A 119 -0.63 4.61 9.78
N MET A 120 0.09 3.51 9.58
CA MET A 120 -0.28 2.56 8.53
C MET A 120 -1.61 1.89 8.84
N GLY A 121 -1.87 1.59 10.11
CA GLY A 121 -3.15 1.00 10.50
C GLY A 121 -4.32 1.92 10.18
N ARG A 122 -4.15 3.23 10.43
CA ARG A 122 -5.19 4.19 10.08
C ARG A 122 -5.40 4.26 8.58
N ILE A 123 -4.31 4.21 7.82
CA ILE A 123 -4.39 4.26 6.37
C ILE A 123 -5.16 3.06 5.83
N LEU A 124 -4.80 1.87 6.27
CA LEU A 124 -5.44 0.67 5.76
C LEU A 124 -6.92 0.62 6.14
N ARG A 125 -7.25 1.09 7.33
CA ARG A 125 -8.65 1.15 7.75
C ARG A 125 -9.44 2.12 6.89
N LYS A 126 -8.85 3.28 6.58
CA LYS A 126 -9.52 4.26 5.74
C LYS A 126 -9.72 3.73 4.33
N ILE A 127 -8.78 2.97 3.81
CA ILE A 127 -8.93 2.37 2.50
C ILE A 127 -10.09 1.37 2.51
N GLU A 128 -10.18 0.54 3.55
CA GLU A 128 -11.28 -0.39 3.66
C GLU A 128 -12.62 0.33 3.70
N GLU A 129 -12.70 1.41 4.48
CA GLU A 129 -13.91 2.21 4.54
C GLU A 129 -14.23 2.82 3.21
N GLY A 130 -13.21 3.28 2.48
CA GLY A 130 -13.41 3.86 1.16
C GLY A 130 -13.93 2.85 0.16
N ILE A 131 -13.46 1.61 0.23
CA ILE A 131 -13.96 0.56 -0.64
C ILE A 131 -15.44 0.33 -0.39
N ASP A 132 -15.83 0.25 0.88
CA ASP A 132 -17.23 0.04 1.21
C ASP A 132 -18.08 1.22 0.78
N ALA A 133 -17.58 2.43 0.98
CA ALA A 133 -18.37 3.62 0.71
C ALA A 133 -18.59 3.84 -0.79
N THR A 134 -17.64 3.44 -1.62
CA THR A 134 -17.78 3.69 -3.06
C THR A 134 -18.69 2.70 -3.76
N GLY A 135 -18.98 1.59 -3.14
CA GLY A 135 -19.80 0.60 -3.79
C GLY A 135 -19.12 -0.12 -4.94
N VAL A 136 -17.81 -0.03 -5.04
CA VAL A 136 -17.10 -0.69 -6.11
C VAL A 136 -17.37 -2.18 -6.11
N VAL A 137 -17.68 -2.71 -4.98
CA VAL A 137 -17.89 -4.14 -4.84
C VAL A 137 -19.06 -4.64 -5.65
N GLU A 138 -19.95 -3.75 -6.05
CA GLU A 138 -21.08 -4.19 -6.81
C GLU A 138 -20.84 -4.34 -8.27
N ARG A 139 -19.67 -4.08 -8.72
CA ARG A 139 -19.38 -4.29 -10.09
C ARG A 139 -19.25 -5.76 -10.28
N ALA A 140 -20.14 -6.38 -10.66
CA ALA A 140 -20.07 -7.82 -10.76
C ALA A 140 -19.70 -8.22 -12.15
#